data_3da48243064aab2148582ab1e3879641
#
_entry.id   3da48243064aab2148582ab1e3879641
#
_cell.length_a   1.000
_cell.length_b   1.000
_cell.length_c   1.000
_cell.angle_alpha   90.00
_cell.angle_beta   90.00
_cell.angle_gamma   90.00
#
_symmetry.space_group_name_H-M   'P 1'
#
loop_
_entity.id
_entity.type
_entity.pdbx_description
1 polymer ?
#
loop_
_entity_poly.entity_id
_entity_poly.type
_entity_poly.pdbx_seq_one_letter_code
_entity_poly.pdbx_strand_id
1 'polypeptide(L)'
;MAKELKNLTKRADNYSQWYNDLVVKADLAELSPVRGCMIIKPYGYAIWEKMQQQLDKMFKQTGVQNAYFPLLIPKSFFSREAEHVAGFAKECAVVTHYRLRSTEDGTEVEVDPNAKLDEELIIRPTSETIIWNTYKNWIHSWRDLPILCNQWCNVMRWEMRTRPFLRTSEFLWQEGHTAHATKEEAEAKAQEMLKVYAEFAEKYMGVPVLQGV
;
A
#
# COMPACT_ATOMS: atom_id res chain seq x y z
N MET A 1 22.78 22.66 -28.61
CA MET A 1 21.33 22.43 -28.78
C MET A 1 21.00 21.05 -28.25
N ALA A 2 20.20 20.96 -27.21
CA ALA A 2 19.74 19.67 -26.68
C ALA A 2 18.92 18.96 -27.78
N LYS A 3 19.26 17.72 -28.11
CA LYS A 3 18.43 16.87 -28.99
C LYS A 3 17.01 16.90 -28.45
N GLU A 4 16.05 17.45 -29.17
CA GLU A 4 14.63 17.30 -28.85
C GLU A 4 14.37 15.80 -28.72
N LEU A 5 13.88 15.39 -27.56
CA LEU A 5 13.44 14.01 -27.32
C LEU A 5 12.26 13.75 -28.26
N LYS A 6 12.54 13.15 -29.40
CA LYS A 6 11.51 12.74 -30.36
C LYS A 6 10.48 11.87 -29.62
N ASN A 7 9.22 12.24 -29.77
CA ASN A 7 8.06 11.53 -29.24
C ASN A 7 7.76 11.70 -27.71
N LEU A 8 8.27 12.68 -27.04
CA LEU A 8 7.80 13.07 -25.70
C LEU A 8 6.90 14.30 -25.84
N THR A 9 5.69 14.21 -25.31
CA THR A 9 4.77 15.36 -25.23
C THR A 9 5.44 16.48 -24.44
N LYS A 10 5.36 17.72 -24.91
CA LYS A 10 5.94 18.86 -24.18
C LYS A 10 5.13 19.10 -22.91
N ARG A 11 5.81 19.30 -21.79
CA ARG A 11 5.19 19.55 -20.48
C ARG A 11 4.22 20.73 -20.51
N ALA A 12 4.57 21.79 -21.26
CA ALA A 12 3.75 23.00 -21.38
C ALA A 12 2.48 22.76 -22.21
N ASP A 13 2.51 21.83 -23.18
CA ASP A 13 1.39 21.58 -24.08
C ASP A 13 0.34 20.66 -23.43
N ASN A 14 0.78 19.60 -22.75
CA ASN A 14 -0.08 18.67 -22.02
C ASN A 14 0.69 17.98 -20.90
N TYR A 15 0.53 18.50 -19.67
CA TYR A 15 1.23 17.98 -18.50
C TYR A 15 0.90 16.51 -18.19
N SER A 16 -0.38 16.12 -18.29
CA SER A 16 -0.80 14.75 -18.01
C SER A 16 -0.22 13.75 -18.99
N GLN A 17 -0.22 14.08 -20.29
CA GLN A 17 0.35 13.22 -21.31
C GLN A 17 1.88 13.17 -21.21
N TRP A 18 2.54 14.31 -20.95
CA TRP A 18 3.97 14.35 -20.67
C TRP A 18 4.37 13.41 -19.54
N TYR A 19 3.61 13.40 -18.44
CA TYR A 19 3.87 12.51 -17.32
C TYR A 19 3.75 11.03 -17.72
N ASN A 20 2.66 10.66 -18.40
CA ASN A 20 2.47 9.28 -18.88
C ASN A 20 3.58 8.85 -19.85
N ASP A 21 3.92 9.72 -20.81
CA ASP A 21 5.01 9.45 -21.74
C ASP A 21 6.34 9.26 -21.02
N LEU A 22 6.61 10.07 -19.99
CA LEU A 22 7.84 10.00 -19.21
C LEU A 22 7.97 8.66 -18.49
N VAL A 23 6.90 8.20 -17.83
CA VAL A 23 6.89 6.92 -17.11
C VAL A 23 7.24 5.76 -18.04
N VAL A 24 6.60 5.72 -19.21
CA VAL A 24 6.80 4.63 -20.19
C VAL A 24 8.16 4.74 -20.88
N LYS A 25 8.55 5.94 -21.32
CA LYS A 25 9.79 6.13 -22.11
C LYS A 25 11.06 6.13 -21.28
N ALA A 26 10.97 6.45 -20.00
CA ALA A 26 12.06 6.27 -19.05
C ALA A 26 12.15 4.82 -18.52
N ASP A 27 11.33 3.92 -19.04
CA ASP A 27 11.30 2.52 -18.68
C ASP A 27 11.08 2.27 -17.17
N LEU A 28 10.19 3.09 -16.58
CA LEU A 28 9.90 3.04 -15.15
C LEU A 28 8.82 2.02 -14.81
N ALA A 29 7.77 1.95 -15.64
CA ALA A 29 6.67 1.01 -15.45
C ALA A 29 5.92 0.77 -16.77
N GLU A 30 5.14 -0.32 -16.79
CA GLU A 30 4.24 -0.66 -17.87
C GLU A 30 2.93 -1.22 -17.34
N LEU A 31 1.90 -1.28 -18.18
CA LEU A 31 0.61 -1.86 -17.81
C LEU A 31 0.73 -3.38 -17.68
N SER A 32 0.15 -3.94 -16.63
CA SER A 32 -0.03 -5.39 -16.51
C SER A 32 -1.30 -5.84 -17.25
N PRO A 33 -1.48 -7.16 -17.48
CA PRO A 33 -2.74 -7.71 -17.97
C PRO A 33 -3.94 -7.41 -17.04
N VAL A 34 -3.69 -7.16 -15.75
CA VAL A 34 -4.74 -6.81 -14.79
C VAL A 34 -4.96 -5.31 -14.80
N ARG A 35 -6.18 -4.89 -15.16
CA ARG A 35 -6.52 -3.47 -15.23
C ARG A 35 -6.22 -2.74 -13.92
N GLY A 36 -5.50 -1.64 -14.03
CA GLY A 36 -5.16 -0.80 -12.88
C GLY A 36 -3.93 -1.25 -12.10
N CYS A 37 -3.40 -2.43 -12.37
CA CYS A 37 -2.14 -2.89 -11.80
C CYS A 37 -0.99 -2.58 -12.76
N MET A 38 0.15 -2.17 -12.22
CA MET A 38 1.34 -1.83 -12.98
C MET A 38 2.45 -2.83 -12.73
N ILE A 39 3.23 -3.10 -13.79
CA ILE A 39 4.54 -3.72 -13.64
C ILE A 39 5.52 -2.58 -13.41
N ILE A 40 6.08 -2.49 -12.21
CA ILE A 40 7.15 -1.54 -11.92
C ILE A 40 8.47 -2.16 -12.36
N LYS A 41 9.10 -1.56 -13.36
CA LYS A 41 10.33 -2.08 -13.95
C LYS A 41 11.55 -1.82 -13.04
N PRO A 42 12.68 -2.50 -13.25
CA PRO A 42 13.84 -2.40 -12.37
C PRO A 42 14.29 -0.97 -12.08
N TYR A 43 14.27 -0.08 -13.07
CA TYR A 43 14.68 1.30 -12.89
C TYR A 43 13.68 2.10 -12.01
N GLY A 44 12.38 1.88 -12.24
CA GLY A 44 11.32 2.45 -11.39
C GLY A 44 11.35 1.86 -9.98
N TYR A 45 11.56 0.55 -9.86
CA TYR A 45 11.63 -0.12 -8.57
C TYR A 45 12.84 0.31 -7.73
N ALA A 46 13.97 0.59 -8.37
CA ALA A 46 15.15 1.12 -7.69
C ALA A 46 14.90 2.48 -7.01
N ILE A 47 13.97 3.29 -7.51
CA ILE A 47 13.52 4.52 -6.84
C ILE A 47 12.80 4.16 -5.55
N TRP A 48 11.87 3.21 -5.62
CA TRP A 48 11.15 2.71 -4.44
C TRP A 48 12.09 2.14 -3.38
N GLU A 49 13.05 1.30 -3.77
CA GLU A 49 14.02 0.72 -2.84
C GLU A 49 14.79 1.79 -2.07
N LYS A 50 15.22 2.86 -2.75
CA LYS A 50 15.92 3.98 -2.12
C LYS A 50 15.01 4.76 -1.16
N MET A 51 13.77 4.99 -1.54
CA MET A 51 12.77 5.64 -0.69
C MET A 51 12.51 4.79 0.56
N GLN A 52 12.26 3.49 0.38
CA GLN A 52 12.01 2.55 1.45
C GLN A 52 13.20 2.47 2.41
N GLN A 53 14.41 2.28 1.90
CA GLN A 53 15.62 2.17 2.70
C GLN A 53 15.86 3.40 3.58
N GLN A 54 15.69 4.60 3.00
CA GLN A 54 15.92 5.83 3.74
C GLN A 54 14.84 6.08 4.79
N LEU A 55 13.58 5.92 4.42
CA LEU A 55 12.45 6.15 5.31
C LEU A 55 12.40 5.11 6.44
N ASP A 56 12.70 3.84 6.14
CA ASP A 56 12.80 2.77 7.14
C ASP A 56 13.88 3.05 8.19
N LYS A 57 15.04 3.59 7.75
CA LYS A 57 16.08 4.03 8.66
C LYS A 57 15.59 5.15 9.60
N MET A 58 14.83 6.11 9.08
CA MET A 58 14.29 7.20 9.88
C MET A 58 13.25 6.68 10.88
N PHE A 59 12.38 5.76 10.50
CA PHE A 59 11.43 5.11 11.42
C PHE A 59 12.13 4.38 12.56
N LYS A 60 13.16 3.59 12.25
CA LYS A 60 13.93 2.86 13.26
C LYS A 60 14.62 3.77 14.28
N GLN A 61 15.01 4.97 13.87
CA GLN A 61 15.57 5.98 14.78
C GLN A 61 14.54 6.50 15.82
N THR A 62 13.25 6.37 15.54
CA THR A 62 12.17 6.70 16.47
C THR A 62 11.71 5.51 17.33
N GLY A 63 12.42 4.38 17.28
CA GLY A 63 12.09 3.17 18.02
C GLY A 63 11.07 2.26 17.34
N VAL A 64 10.59 2.61 16.14
CA VAL A 64 9.64 1.79 15.36
C VAL A 64 10.33 0.53 14.84
N GLN A 65 9.65 -0.60 14.94
CA GLN A 65 10.10 -1.90 14.46
C GLN A 65 9.20 -2.39 13.32
N ASN A 66 9.81 -3.06 12.33
CA ASN A 66 9.04 -3.66 11.25
C ASN A 66 8.39 -4.98 11.70
N ALA A 67 7.13 -5.16 11.35
CA ALA A 67 6.39 -6.39 11.46
C ALA A 67 5.76 -6.75 10.11
N TYR A 68 5.25 -7.96 9.97
CA TYR A 68 4.52 -8.39 8.78
C TYR A 68 3.19 -9.04 9.19
N PHE A 69 2.11 -8.56 8.62
CA PHE A 69 0.76 -9.08 8.80
C PHE A 69 0.25 -9.70 7.50
N PRO A 70 -0.60 -10.74 7.57
CA PRO A 70 -1.07 -11.46 6.40
C PRO A 70 -1.78 -10.60 5.36
N LEU A 71 -1.62 -10.99 4.09
CA LEU A 71 -2.30 -10.37 2.96
C LEU A 71 -3.82 -10.56 3.01
N LEU A 72 -4.26 -11.75 3.44
CA LEU A 72 -5.66 -12.16 3.46
C LEU A 72 -6.27 -11.89 4.83
N ILE A 73 -7.41 -11.20 4.83
CA ILE A 73 -8.15 -10.83 6.03
C ILE A 73 -9.52 -11.47 5.97
N PRO A 74 -9.98 -12.18 7.04
CA PRO A 74 -11.33 -12.72 7.09
C PRO A 74 -12.39 -11.62 6.89
N LYS A 75 -13.38 -11.85 6.07
CA LYS A 75 -14.47 -10.90 5.80
C LYS A 75 -15.20 -10.47 7.08
N SER A 76 -15.32 -11.38 8.06
CA SER A 76 -15.94 -11.11 9.35
C SER A 76 -15.27 -9.97 10.13
N PHE A 77 -13.96 -9.72 9.90
CA PHE A 77 -13.26 -8.61 10.54
C PHE A 77 -13.79 -7.26 10.06
N PHE A 78 -14.08 -7.14 8.77
CA PHE A 78 -14.67 -5.93 8.20
C PHE A 78 -16.13 -5.72 8.64
N SER A 79 -16.88 -6.79 8.86
CA SER A 79 -18.27 -6.70 9.30
C SER A 79 -18.41 -6.14 10.72
N ARG A 80 -17.41 -6.37 11.58
CA ARG A 80 -17.39 -5.83 12.96
C ARG A 80 -17.08 -4.33 13.02
N GLU A 81 -16.45 -3.80 12.01
CA GLU A 81 -16.02 -2.39 11.92
C GLU A 81 -16.74 -1.64 10.78
N ALA A 82 -17.93 -2.09 10.41
CA ALA A 82 -18.65 -1.62 9.22
C ALA A 82 -18.81 -0.07 9.15
N GLU A 83 -18.87 0.62 10.28
CA GLU A 83 -18.92 2.09 10.32
C GLU A 83 -17.58 2.73 9.92
N HIS A 84 -16.44 2.14 10.31
CA HIS A 84 -15.11 2.63 9.94
C HIS A 84 -14.72 2.21 8.52
N VAL A 85 -15.23 1.08 8.05
CA VAL A 85 -14.88 0.48 6.76
C VAL A 85 -15.75 1.03 5.61
N ALA A 86 -16.80 1.79 5.88
CA ALA A 86 -17.75 2.29 4.87
C ALA A 86 -17.08 3.07 3.71
N GLY A 87 -15.88 3.63 3.91
CA GLY A 87 -15.10 4.30 2.87
C GLY A 87 -14.21 3.38 2.02
N PHE A 88 -13.73 2.25 2.57
CA PHE A 88 -12.73 1.39 1.92
C PHE A 88 -13.29 0.03 1.47
N ALA A 89 -14.36 -0.46 2.12
CA ALA A 89 -14.87 -1.81 1.90
C ALA A 89 -15.54 -2.04 0.54
N LYS A 90 -15.90 -0.97 -0.18
CA LYS A 90 -16.60 -1.09 -1.45
C LYS A 90 -15.71 -1.48 -2.62
N GLU A 91 -14.41 -1.29 -2.50
CA GLU A 91 -13.43 -1.42 -3.59
C GLU A 91 -12.30 -2.39 -3.23
N CYS A 92 -12.62 -3.55 -2.68
CA CYS A 92 -11.65 -4.59 -2.33
C CYS A 92 -11.79 -5.82 -3.24
N ALA A 93 -10.72 -6.57 -3.38
CA ALA A 93 -10.72 -7.89 -4.02
C ALA A 93 -11.10 -8.96 -3.00
N VAL A 94 -12.02 -9.84 -3.39
CA VAL A 94 -12.55 -10.91 -2.54
C VAL A 94 -12.09 -12.26 -3.06
N VAL A 95 -11.50 -13.08 -2.21
CA VAL A 95 -11.10 -14.46 -2.51
C VAL A 95 -12.19 -15.39 -1.99
N THR A 96 -12.77 -16.15 -2.90
CA THR A 96 -13.93 -17.03 -2.61
C THR A 96 -13.60 -18.51 -2.68
N HIS A 97 -12.52 -18.88 -3.39
CA HIS A 97 -12.10 -20.27 -3.62
C HIS A 97 -10.58 -20.39 -3.45
N TYR A 98 -10.13 -21.60 -3.12
CA TYR A 98 -8.71 -21.87 -2.87
C TYR A 98 -8.06 -22.79 -3.92
N ARG A 99 -8.80 -23.24 -4.97
CA ARG A 99 -8.28 -24.16 -5.96
C ARG A 99 -8.88 -23.94 -7.36
N LEU A 100 -8.06 -24.17 -8.35
CA LEU A 100 -8.47 -24.34 -9.74
C LEU A 100 -8.50 -25.82 -10.10
N ARG A 101 -9.29 -26.19 -11.10
CA ARG A 101 -9.29 -27.51 -11.74
C ARG A 101 -9.23 -27.38 -13.26
N SER A 102 -8.80 -28.41 -13.95
CA SER A 102 -8.93 -28.46 -15.40
C SER A 102 -10.39 -28.62 -15.81
N THR A 103 -10.77 -28.00 -16.94
CA THR A 103 -12.04 -28.28 -17.61
C THR A 103 -12.13 -29.74 -18.01
N GLU A 104 -13.32 -30.24 -18.32
CA GLU A 104 -13.53 -31.66 -18.67
C GLU A 104 -12.76 -32.05 -19.94
N ASP A 105 -12.56 -31.14 -20.89
CA ASP A 105 -11.78 -31.34 -22.10
C ASP A 105 -10.27 -31.16 -21.90
N GLY A 106 -9.84 -30.71 -20.72
CA GLY A 106 -8.45 -30.51 -20.36
C GLY A 106 -7.76 -29.32 -21.04
N THR A 107 -8.50 -28.46 -21.74
CA THR A 107 -7.93 -27.34 -22.50
C THR A 107 -7.75 -26.06 -21.69
N GLU A 108 -8.53 -25.86 -20.63
CA GLU A 108 -8.52 -24.66 -19.81
C GLU A 108 -8.52 -25.00 -18.32
N VAL A 109 -8.40 -23.97 -17.50
CA VAL A 109 -8.57 -24.05 -16.04
C VAL A 109 -9.77 -23.22 -15.61
N GLU A 110 -10.55 -23.75 -14.68
CA GLU A 110 -11.68 -23.06 -14.08
C GLU A 110 -11.60 -23.09 -12.56
N VAL A 111 -12.37 -22.23 -11.90
CA VAL A 111 -12.51 -22.26 -10.44
C VAL A 111 -13.22 -23.56 -10.04
N ASP A 112 -12.61 -24.35 -9.15
CA ASP A 112 -13.23 -25.57 -8.65
C ASP A 112 -14.40 -25.20 -7.72
N PRO A 113 -15.66 -25.49 -8.07
CA PRO A 113 -16.82 -25.16 -7.25
C PRO A 113 -16.83 -25.89 -5.89
N ASN A 114 -16.10 -27.01 -5.78
CA ASN A 114 -15.96 -27.76 -4.51
C ASN A 114 -14.88 -27.21 -3.60
N ALA A 115 -14.13 -26.19 -4.05
CA ALA A 115 -13.07 -25.55 -3.31
C ALA A 115 -13.48 -24.17 -2.79
N LYS A 116 -14.77 -23.94 -2.59
CA LYS A 116 -15.27 -22.71 -1.98
C LYS A 116 -14.78 -22.60 -0.54
N LEU A 117 -14.33 -21.41 -0.16
CA LEU A 117 -13.96 -21.12 1.24
C LEU A 117 -15.22 -21.08 2.13
N ASP A 118 -15.11 -21.59 3.34
CA ASP A 118 -16.16 -21.47 4.35
C ASP A 118 -16.45 -20.01 4.71
N GLU A 119 -15.41 -19.19 4.75
CA GLU A 119 -15.48 -17.75 4.88
C GLU A 119 -14.68 -17.06 3.76
N GLU A 120 -15.28 -16.08 3.11
CA GLU A 120 -14.60 -15.25 2.10
C GLU A 120 -13.48 -14.43 2.73
N LEU A 121 -12.37 -14.31 2.01
CA LEU A 121 -11.22 -13.54 2.44
C LEU A 121 -11.07 -12.28 1.59
N ILE A 122 -10.60 -11.21 2.20
CA ILE A 122 -10.35 -9.95 1.55
C ILE A 122 -8.84 -9.80 1.33
N ILE A 123 -8.42 -9.48 0.12
CA ILE A 123 -7.06 -8.98 -0.11
C ILE A 123 -6.99 -7.58 0.52
N ARG A 124 -6.10 -7.40 1.48
CA ARG A 124 -6.04 -6.17 2.31
C ARG A 124 -6.07 -4.89 1.49
N PRO A 125 -7.08 -4.03 1.65
CA PRO A 125 -7.05 -2.66 1.16
C PRO A 125 -6.34 -1.73 2.15
N THR A 126 -6.21 -2.17 3.38
CA THR A 126 -5.52 -1.60 4.53
C THR A 126 -5.49 -2.67 5.64
N SER A 127 -4.66 -2.54 6.66
CA SER A 127 -4.41 -3.63 7.62
C SER A 127 -4.90 -3.35 9.04
N GLU A 128 -5.62 -2.25 9.31
CA GLU A 128 -6.05 -1.88 10.67
C GLU A 128 -6.76 -3.04 11.38
N THR A 129 -7.72 -3.68 10.71
CA THR A 129 -8.56 -4.71 11.32
C THR A 129 -7.74 -5.91 11.84
N ILE A 130 -6.78 -6.38 11.03
CA ILE A 130 -5.93 -7.51 11.42
C ILE A 130 -4.85 -7.09 12.42
N ILE A 131 -4.29 -5.89 12.29
CA ILE A 131 -3.25 -5.39 13.19
C ILE A 131 -3.84 -5.17 14.59
N TRP A 132 -4.97 -4.49 14.69
CA TRP A 132 -5.60 -4.24 16.00
C TRP A 132 -6.13 -5.51 16.65
N ASN A 133 -6.64 -6.45 15.87
CA ASN A 133 -6.98 -7.76 16.40
C ASN A 133 -5.75 -8.50 16.95
N THR A 134 -4.59 -8.33 16.32
CA THR A 134 -3.32 -8.90 16.79
C THR A 134 -2.84 -8.20 18.06
N TYR A 135 -2.88 -6.85 18.11
CA TYR A 135 -2.47 -6.08 19.30
C TYR A 135 -3.30 -6.42 20.53
N LYS A 136 -4.59 -6.70 20.36
CA LYS A 136 -5.46 -7.19 21.43
C LYS A 136 -4.89 -8.45 22.11
N ASN A 137 -4.17 -9.28 21.34
CA ASN A 137 -3.55 -10.50 21.87
C ASN A 137 -2.13 -10.26 22.42
N TRP A 138 -1.46 -9.18 22.00
CA TRP A 138 -0.11 -8.84 22.45
C TRP A 138 -0.12 -7.98 23.72
N ILE A 139 -1.17 -7.21 23.96
CA ILE A 139 -1.29 -6.30 25.10
C ILE A 139 -2.00 -7.05 26.25
N HIS A 140 -1.23 -7.48 27.23
CA HIS A 140 -1.72 -8.10 28.46
C HIS A 140 -1.70 -7.14 29.64
N SER A 141 -0.84 -6.14 29.58
CA SER A 141 -0.73 -5.09 30.61
C SER A 141 -0.22 -3.78 30.00
N TRP A 142 -0.30 -2.70 30.79
CA TRP A 142 0.27 -1.41 30.37
C TRP A 142 1.79 -1.47 30.15
N ARG A 143 2.49 -2.46 30.69
CA ARG A 143 3.92 -2.67 30.50
C ARG A 143 4.29 -3.15 29.10
N ASP A 144 3.33 -3.64 28.35
CA ASP A 144 3.51 -4.06 26.95
C ASP A 144 3.44 -2.86 25.98
N LEU A 145 3.15 -1.67 26.50
CA LEU A 145 3.08 -0.42 25.76
C LEU A 145 4.34 0.45 25.94
N PRO A 146 4.71 1.26 24.96
CA PRO A 146 4.05 1.37 23.65
C PRO A 146 4.39 0.24 22.69
N ILE A 147 3.46 -0.14 21.82
CA ILE A 147 3.76 -0.94 20.63
C ILE A 147 4.01 0.03 19.48
N LEU A 148 5.15 -0.08 18.81
CA LEU A 148 5.57 0.80 17.74
C LEU A 148 5.93 -0.07 16.52
N CYS A 149 4.95 -0.43 15.72
CA CYS A 149 5.16 -1.25 14.53
C CYS A 149 4.95 -0.48 13.23
N ASN A 150 5.72 -0.87 12.23
CA ASN A 150 5.55 -0.48 10.84
C ASN A 150 5.50 -1.74 9.97
N GLN A 151 4.73 -1.70 8.90
CA GLN A 151 4.68 -2.74 7.88
C GLN A 151 4.96 -2.14 6.51
N TRP A 152 5.91 -2.71 5.79
CA TRP A 152 6.11 -2.50 4.37
C TRP A 152 5.38 -3.59 3.61
N CYS A 153 4.44 -3.21 2.77
CA CYS A 153 3.65 -4.19 2.05
C CYS A 153 2.98 -3.60 0.79
N ASN A 154 2.31 -4.46 0.03
CA ASN A 154 1.34 -4.06 -0.97
C ASN A 154 -0.06 -4.02 -0.36
N VAL A 155 -0.93 -3.24 -0.96
CA VAL A 155 -2.38 -3.24 -0.73
C VAL A 155 -3.10 -3.19 -2.07
N MET A 156 -4.37 -3.61 -2.07
CA MET A 156 -5.19 -3.59 -3.26
C MET A 156 -6.51 -2.85 -2.98
N ARG A 157 -6.75 -1.80 -3.77
CA ARG A 157 -8.00 -1.02 -3.81
C ARG A 157 -8.48 -0.97 -5.23
N TRP A 158 -9.64 -1.50 -5.53
CA TRP A 158 -10.16 -1.63 -6.90
C TRP A 158 -10.49 -0.28 -7.52
N GLU A 159 -9.45 0.45 -7.91
CA GLU A 159 -9.53 1.84 -8.39
C GLU A 159 -10.10 1.91 -9.81
N MET A 160 -11.09 2.75 -10.01
CA MET A 160 -11.74 2.94 -11.31
C MET A 160 -11.00 3.88 -12.25
N ARG A 161 -10.23 4.83 -11.70
CA ARG A 161 -9.49 5.86 -12.44
C ARG A 161 -8.00 5.80 -12.12
N THR A 162 -7.31 4.87 -12.77
CA THR A 162 -5.89 4.65 -12.53
C THR A 162 -5.00 5.61 -13.32
N ARG A 163 -3.83 5.93 -12.74
CA ARG A 163 -2.71 6.63 -13.39
C ARG A 163 -1.40 5.95 -13.03
N PRO A 164 -0.47 5.77 -13.98
CA PRO A 164 0.82 5.18 -13.70
C PRO A 164 1.52 5.84 -12.51
N PHE A 165 2.05 5.04 -11.58
CA PHE A 165 2.68 5.43 -10.32
C PHE A 165 1.80 6.20 -9.32
N LEU A 166 0.95 7.10 -9.79
CA LEU A 166 0.22 8.03 -8.91
C LEU A 166 -1.02 7.41 -8.29
N ARG A 167 -1.70 6.54 -9.05
CA ARG A 167 -2.96 5.95 -8.60
C ARG A 167 -3.20 4.63 -9.31
N THR A 168 -2.89 3.55 -8.64
CA THR A 168 -3.02 2.18 -9.16
C THR A 168 -3.90 1.34 -8.26
N SER A 169 -4.45 0.24 -8.78
CA SER A 169 -5.29 -0.66 -7.98
C SER A 169 -4.47 -1.43 -6.96
N GLU A 170 -3.29 -1.90 -7.34
CA GLU A 170 -2.29 -2.43 -6.42
C GLU A 170 -1.14 -1.44 -6.30
N PHE A 171 -0.67 -1.19 -5.08
CA PHE A 171 0.47 -0.32 -4.83
C PHE A 171 1.26 -0.74 -3.60
N LEU A 172 2.51 -0.35 -3.59
CA LEU A 172 3.41 -0.52 -2.46
C LEU A 172 3.27 0.68 -1.53
N TRP A 173 3.28 0.42 -0.24
CA TRP A 173 3.24 1.45 0.77
C TRP A 173 3.96 1.03 2.06
N GLN A 174 3.93 1.89 3.03
CA GLN A 174 4.16 1.56 4.42
C GLN A 174 2.95 2.01 5.25
N GLU A 175 2.70 1.32 6.33
CA GLU A 175 1.71 1.68 7.33
C GLU A 175 2.30 1.49 8.72
N GLY A 176 2.32 2.57 9.50
CA GLY A 176 2.76 2.54 10.88
C GLY A 176 1.55 2.49 11.81
N HIS A 177 1.53 1.52 12.72
CA HIS A 177 0.48 1.35 13.70
C HIS A 177 1.10 1.31 15.09
N THR A 178 0.68 2.24 15.95
CA THR A 178 1.23 2.35 17.29
C THR A 178 0.14 2.32 18.34
N ALA A 179 0.42 1.70 19.48
CA ALA A 179 -0.48 1.67 20.63
C ALA A 179 0.25 2.26 21.86
N HIS A 180 -0.41 3.12 22.59
CA HIS A 180 0.15 3.88 23.72
C HIS A 180 -0.70 3.75 24.96
N ALA A 181 -0.11 4.00 26.13
CA ALA A 181 -0.83 3.96 27.40
C ALA A 181 -1.71 5.21 27.60
N THR A 182 -1.30 6.36 27.06
CA THR A 182 -2.03 7.62 27.19
C THR A 182 -2.24 8.30 25.85
N LYS A 183 -3.20 9.22 25.81
CA LYS A 183 -3.47 10.07 24.66
C LYS A 183 -2.28 10.96 24.32
N GLU A 184 -1.64 11.52 25.32
CA GLU A 184 -0.50 12.44 25.18
C GLU A 184 0.69 11.74 24.52
N GLU A 185 0.96 10.49 24.89
CA GLU A 185 1.99 9.66 24.24
C GLU A 185 1.65 9.41 22.75
N ALA A 186 0.39 9.09 22.45
CA ALA A 186 -0.05 8.85 21.08
C ALA A 186 0.06 10.12 20.21
N GLU A 187 -0.35 11.28 20.76
CA GLU A 187 -0.24 12.57 20.07
C GLU A 187 1.22 12.96 19.85
N ALA A 188 2.08 12.77 20.86
CA ALA A 188 3.51 13.04 20.72
C ALA A 188 4.15 12.18 19.61
N LYS A 189 3.81 10.89 19.55
CA LYS A 189 4.28 10.00 18.48
C LYS A 189 3.76 10.41 17.11
N ALA A 190 2.50 10.80 16.99
CA ALA A 190 1.93 11.27 15.72
C ALA A 190 2.68 12.54 15.23
N GLN A 191 2.97 13.49 16.12
CA GLN A 191 3.74 14.68 15.78
C GLN A 191 5.20 14.37 15.41
N GLU A 192 5.83 13.40 16.08
CA GLU A 192 7.16 12.92 15.72
C GLU A 192 7.16 12.35 14.30
N MET A 193 6.20 11.50 13.97
CA MET A 193 6.10 10.88 12.65
C MET A 193 5.79 11.91 11.55
N LEU A 194 4.96 12.91 11.82
CA LEU A 194 4.72 14.03 10.91
C LEU A 194 6.02 14.75 10.52
N LYS A 195 6.89 14.99 11.51
CA LYS A 195 8.21 15.60 11.28
C LYS A 195 9.11 14.69 10.44
N VAL A 196 9.10 13.38 10.70
CA VAL A 196 9.86 12.39 9.91
C VAL A 196 9.43 12.43 8.44
N TYR A 197 8.13 12.44 8.17
CA TYR A 197 7.62 12.53 6.79
C TYR A 197 7.98 13.87 6.12
N ALA A 198 7.86 14.98 6.85
CA ALA A 198 8.24 16.29 6.32
C ALA A 198 9.72 16.34 5.97
N GLU A 199 10.59 15.89 6.86
CA GLU A 199 12.03 15.81 6.63
C GLU A 199 12.36 14.91 5.42
N PHE A 200 11.71 13.75 5.33
CA PHE A 200 11.89 12.85 4.20
C PHE A 200 11.48 13.51 2.88
N ALA A 201 10.29 14.13 2.83
CA ALA A 201 9.80 14.81 1.64
C ALA A 201 10.76 15.92 1.17
N GLU A 202 11.21 16.76 2.09
CA GLU A 202 12.04 17.92 1.75
C GLU A 202 13.49 17.53 1.41
N LYS A 203 14.14 16.73 2.26
CA LYS A 203 15.57 16.44 2.09
C LYS A 203 15.88 15.35 1.07
N TYR A 204 15.00 14.37 0.91
CA TYR A 204 15.27 13.21 0.06
C TYR A 204 14.42 13.18 -1.21
N MET A 205 13.22 13.74 -1.17
CA MET A 205 12.34 13.79 -2.33
C MET A 205 12.35 15.15 -3.05
N GLY A 206 12.88 16.20 -2.40
CA GLY A 206 12.87 17.56 -2.95
C GLY A 206 11.46 18.15 -3.08
N VAL A 207 10.53 17.69 -2.27
CA VAL A 207 9.12 18.13 -2.27
C VAL A 207 8.88 19.02 -1.04
N PRO A 208 8.63 20.33 -1.23
CA PRO A 208 8.27 21.20 -0.13
C PRO A 208 6.90 20.83 0.43
N VAL A 209 6.76 20.82 1.75
CA VAL A 209 5.51 20.45 2.42
C VAL A 209 5.09 21.47 3.47
N LEU A 210 3.78 21.60 3.66
CA LEU A 210 3.20 22.34 4.77
C LEU A 210 2.66 21.31 5.77
N GLN A 211 3.11 21.42 7.01
CA GLN A 211 2.62 20.56 8.08
C GLN A 211 1.36 21.18 8.68
N GLY A 212 0.34 20.36 8.96
CA GLY A 212 -0.91 20.77 9.57
C GLY A 212 -1.44 19.68 10.51
N VAL A 213 -2.39 20.04 11.34
CA VAL A 213 -3.14 19.16 12.24
C VAL A 213 -4.58 19.08 11.76
#